data_c161fc58ff704b4df6fa71c6ebe236a7
#
_entry.id   c161fc58ff704b4df6fa71c6ebe236a7
#
_cell.length_a   1.000
_cell.length_b   1.000
_cell.length_c   1.000
_cell.angle_alpha   90.00
_cell.angle_beta   90.00
_cell.angle_gamma   90.00
#
_symmetry.space_group_name_H-M   'P 1'
#
loop_
_entity.id
_entity.type
_entity.pdbx_description
1 polymer ?
#
loop_
_entity_poly.entity_id
_entity_poly.type
_entity_poly.pdbx_seq_one_letter_code
_entity_poly.pdbx_strand_id
1 'polypeptide(L)'
;MSLSNIKNSIKIPLIMVILAVINAGIISYLSVDKSEEMATKMTEEKILSIENGVKTNLESYLSSIKEDLLINADSNYVRQALHSFRFGWEDLKASDKASYLQQKYIEENEHPLGSKHLLDTSDDGTIYSAAHAKFHPWFRKLLEQREYYDIFIFDERGNLLYTVYKELDFATNMYDGEWKDTDLANLYRAVKDNPVKDQLSFFDFKPYAPSHGVPAAFVGAPILDQDGSFIGVLA
;
A
#
# COMPACT_ATOMS: atom_id res chain seq x y z
N MET A 1 -33.16 51.73 51.92
CA MET A 1 -32.13 52.26 52.84
C MET A 1 -31.19 53.09 52.00
N SER A 2 -31.16 54.41 52.19
CA SER A 2 -30.33 55.28 51.37
C SER A 2 -28.88 55.21 51.80
N LEU A 3 -27.96 55.06 50.87
CA LEU A 3 -26.49 55.04 51.09
C LEU A 3 -25.96 56.29 51.83
N SER A 4 -26.77 57.36 51.90
CA SER A 4 -26.41 58.59 52.53
C SER A 4 -26.33 58.53 54.06
N ASN A 5 -26.97 57.53 54.72
CA ASN A 5 -27.05 57.43 56.18
C ASN A 5 -26.01 56.46 56.79
N ILE A 6 -25.09 55.91 55.98
CA ILE A 6 -24.06 54.98 56.46
C ILE A 6 -22.81 55.80 56.82
N LYS A 7 -22.21 55.50 58.03
CA LYS A 7 -20.95 56.10 58.43
C LYS A 7 -19.84 55.85 57.43
N ASN A 8 -19.02 56.88 57.13
CA ASN A 8 -17.92 56.78 56.17
C ASN A 8 -16.94 55.61 56.46
N SER A 9 -16.78 55.23 57.69
CA SER A 9 -15.94 54.08 58.08
C SER A 9 -16.45 52.73 57.60
N ILE A 10 -17.74 52.61 57.22
CA ILE A 10 -18.35 51.40 56.67
C ILE A 10 -18.57 51.58 55.16
N LYS A 11 -18.87 52.79 54.73
CA LYS A 11 -19.18 53.07 53.32
C LYS A 11 -17.99 52.87 52.39
N ILE A 12 -16.79 53.32 52.83
CA ILE A 12 -15.58 53.19 51.99
C ILE A 12 -15.19 51.71 51.79
N PRO A 13 -15.07 50.87 52.86
CA PRO A 13 -14.81 49.44 52.65
C PRO A 13 -15.86 48.70 51.83
N LEU A 14 -17.16 49.06 51.99
CA LEU A 14 -18.24 48.45 51.20
C LEU A 14 -18.11 48.76 49.70
N ILE A 15 -17.79 50.01 49.35
CA ILE A 15 -17.56 50.41 47.95
C ILE A 15 -16.35 49.68 47.39
N MET A 16 -15.27 49.55 48.15
CA MET A 16 -14.07 48.80 47.72
C MET A 16 -14.35 47.31 47.45
N VAL A 17 -15.16 46.68 48.30
CA VAL A 17 -15.58 45.27 48.10
C VAL A 17 -16.44 45.14 46.86
N ILE A 18 -17.41 46.04 46.62
CA ILE A 18 -18.27 46.03 45.42
C ILE A 18 -17.41 46.21 44.19
N LEU A 19 -16.49 47.15 44.17
CA LEU A 19 -15.57 47.34 43.03
C LEU A 19 -14.68 46.15 42.77
N ALA A 20 -14.18 45.51 43.85
CA ALA A 20 -13.38 44.28 43.74
C ALA A 20 -14.18 43.11 43.12
N VAL A 21 -15.43 42.93 43.55
CA VAL A 21 -16.33 41.89 43.01
C VAL A 21 -16.65 42.15 41.54
N ILE A 22 -16.94 43.42 41.17
CA ILE A 22 -17.18 43.79 39.77
C ILE A 22 -15.94 43.53 38.90
N ASN A 23 -14.75 43.95 39.33
CA ASN A 23 -13.50 43.68 38.64
C ASN A 23 -13.22 42.18 38.49
N ALA A 24 -13.42 41.41 39.57
CA ALA A 24 -13.25 39.93 39.50
C ALA A 24 -14.24 39.29 38.50
N GLY A 25 -15.48 39.78 38.45
CA GLY A 25 -16.48 39.30 37.46
C GLY A 25 -16.08 39.62 36.02
N ILE A 26 -15.60 40.85 35.76
CA ILE A 26 -15.13 41.24 34.42
C ILE A 26 -13.91 40.41 34.00
N ILE A 27 -12.93 40.24 34.89
CA ILE A 27 -11.73 39.46 34.62
C ILE A 27 -12.10 38.01 34.34
N SER A 28 -12.98 37.42 35.17
CA SER A 28 -13.44 36.04 34.97
C SER A 28 -14.13 35.84 33.62
N TYR A 29 -15.03 36.76 33.23
CA TYR A 29 -15.72 36.70 31.94
C TYR A 29 -14.74 36.75 30.76
N LEU A 30 -13.84 37.75 30.77
CA LEU A 30 -12.83 37.89 29.72
C LEU A 30 -11.86 36.70 29.68
N SER A 31 -11.55 36.11 30.82
CA SER A 31 -10.67 34.96 30.91
C SER A 31 -11.31 33.70 30.32
N VAL A 32 -12.62 33.48 30.57
CA VAL A 32 -13.35 32.33 29.98
C VAL A 32 -13.43 32.50 28.46
N ASP A 33 -13.85 33.67 27.97
CA ASP A 33 -13.95 33.96 26.52
C ASP A 33 -12.61 33.72 25.80
N LYS A 34 -11.53 34.25 26.35
CA LYS A 34 -10.17 34.05 25.84
C LYS A 34 -9.71 32.58 25.91
N SER A 35 -10.10 31.85 26.95
CA SER A 35 -9.74 30.46 27.10
C SER A 35 -10.45 29.57 26.05
N GLU A 36 -11.73 29.87 25.75
CA GLU A 36 -12.48 29.17 24.69
C GLU A 36 -11.87 29.41 23.30
N GLU A 37 -11.58 30.72 22.99
CA GLU A 37 -10.91 31.07 21.73
C GLU A 37 -9.56 30.36 21.58
N MET A 38 -8.75 30.36 22.64
CA MET A 38 -7.45 29.76 22.64
C MET A 38 -7.55 28.21 22.53
N ALA A 39 -8.49 27.57 23.23
CA ALA A 39 -8.71 26.12 23.15
C ALA A 39 -9.14 25.70 21.74
N THR A 40 -10.05 26.46 21.11
CA THR A 40 -10.49 26.21 19.74
C THR A 40 -9.31 26.34 18.76
N LYS A 41 -8.55 27.41 18.84
CA LYS A 41 -7.38 27.64 18.01
C LYS A 41 -6.31 26.57 18.15
N MET A 42 -6.00 26.18 19.39
CA MET A 42 -5.04 25.10 19.66
C MET A 42 -5.52 23.76 19.09
N THR A 43 -6.83 23.51 19.14
CA THR A 43 -7.43 22.28 18.57
C THR A 43 -7.32 22.28 17.06
N GLU A 44 -7.64 23.39 16.39
CA GLU A 44 -7.50 23.55 14.93
C GLU A 44 -6.04 23.38 14.50
N GLU A 45 -5.10 24.05 15.15
CA GLU A 45 -3.66 23.92 14.85
C GLU A 45 -3.17 22.48 15.05
N LYS A 46 -3.65 21.77 16.06
CA LYS A 46 -3.33 20.37 16.30
C LYS A 46 -3.88 19.46 15.21
N ILE A 47 -5.14 19.67 14.78
CA ILE A 47 -5.75 18.91 13.68
C ILE A 47 -4.98 19.12 12.38
N LEU A 48 -4.67 20.36 12.02
CA LEU A 48 -3.87 20.68 10.84
C LEU A 48 -2.46 20.06 10.89
N SER A 49 -1.84 20.05 12.06
CA SER A 49 -0.53 19.42 12.24
C SER A 49 -0.59 17.89 12.04
N ILE A 50 -1.65 17.24 12.56
CA ILE A 50 -1.87 15.80 12.37
C ILE A 50 -2.14 15.50 10.90
N GLU A 51 -3.02 16.27 10.25
CA GLU A 51 -3.34 16.13 8.82
C GLU A 51 -2.08 16.22 7.95
N ASN A 52 -1.27 17.27 8.16
CA ASN A 52 -0.01 17.44 7.44
C ASN A 52 0.97 16.28 7.70
N GLY A 53 1.05 15.80 8.93
CA GLY A 53 1.88 14.64 9.28
C GLY A 53 1.44 13.37 8.57
N VAL A 54 0.14 13.08 8.57
CA VAL A 54 -0.42 11.91 7.85
C VAL A 54 -0.19 12.02 6.34
N LYS A 55 -0.45 13.19 5.76
CA LYS A 55 -0.20 13.46 4.33
C LYS A 55 1.26 13.21 3.96
N THR A 56 2.20 13.80 4.71
CA THR A 56 3.64 13.64 4.45
C THR A 56 4.09 12.18 4.57
N ASN A 57 3.58 11.46 5.58
CA ASN A 57 3.89 10.04 5.75
C ASN A 57 3.37 9.19 4.58
N LEU A 58 2.15 9.48 4.12
CA LEU A 58 1.57 8.79 2.96
C LEU A 58 2.34 9.08 1.67
N GLU A 59 2.67 10.35 1.41
CA GLU A 59 3.48 10.75 0.25
C GLU A 59 4.86 10.07 0.27
N SER A 60 5.51 10.00 1.43
CA SER A 60 6.79 9.31 1.59
C SER A 60 6.68 7.80 1.36
N TYR A 61 5.61 7.18 1.85
CA TYR A 61 5.34 5.76 1.64
C TYR A 61 5.11 5.44 0.17
N LEU A 62 4.25 6.22 -0.52
CA LEU A 62 4.01 6.04 -1.96
C LEU A 62 5.26 6.29 -2.80
N SER A 63 6.11 7.26 -2.41
CA SER A 63 7.40 7.48 -3.06
C SER A 63 8.34 6.29 -2.90
N SER A 64 8.39 5.69 -1.71
CA SER A 64 9.22 4.49 -1.48
C SER A 64 8.78 3.28 -2.30
N ILE A 65 7.47 3.05 -2.44
CA ILE A 65 6.92 1.99 -3.31
C ILE A 65 7.35 2.22 -4.76
N LYS A 66 7.20 3.47 -5.24
CA LYS A 66 7.61 3.84 -6.60
C LYS A 66 9.09 3.59 -6.84
N GLU A 67 9.94 4.05 -5.94
CA GLU A 67 11.40 3.89 -6.04
C GLU A 67 11.80 2.41 -6.03
N ASP A 68 11.25 1.62 -5.11
CA ASP A 68 11.49 0.19 -5.04
C ASP A 68 11.06 -0.54 -6.32
N LEU A 69 9.87 -0.22 -6.84
CA LEU A 69 9.36 -0.83 -8.07
C LEU A 69 10.27 -0.53 -9.27
N LEU A 70 10.66 0.73 -9.46
CA LEU A 70 11.50 1.12 -10.60
C LEU A 70 12.91 0.53 -10.51
N ILE A 71 13.53 0.53 -9.31
CA ILE A 71 14.85 -0.08 -9.08
C ILE A 71 14.79 -1.59 -9.34
N ASN A 72 13.75 -2.26 -8.86
CA ASN A 72 13.61 -3.70 -9.06
C ASN A 72 13.29 -4.07 -10.51
N ALA A 73 12.41 -3.33 -11.19
CA ALA A 73 12.07 -3.56 -12.60
C ALA A 73 13.31 -3.40 -13.52
N ASP A 74 14.24 -2.50 -13.19
CA ASP A 74 15.51 -2.31 -13.93
C ASP A 74 16.66 -3.19 -13.42
N SER A 75 16.42 -4.07 -12.45
CA SER A 75 17.47 -4.92 -11.89
C SER A 75 17.75 -6.16 -12.75
N ASN A 76 19.02 -6.54 -12.84
CA ASN A 76 19.41 -7.80 -13.48
C ASN A 76 18.81 -9.03 -12.77
N TYR A 77 18.55 -8.91 -11.47
CA TYR A 77 17.98 -10.02 -10.70
C TYR A 77 16.54 -10.33 -11.13
N VAL A 78 15.70 -9.30 -11.29
CA VAL A 78 14.31 -9.46 -11.76
C VAL A 78 14.28 -9.90 -13.21
N ARG A 79 15.15 -9.38 -14.09
CA ARG A 79 15.29 -9.88 -15.47
C ARG A 79 15.61 -11.37 -15.50
N GLN A 80 16.59 -11.81 -14.71
CA GLN A 80 16.94 -13.25 -14.61
C GLN A 80 15.79 -14.09 -14.05
N ALA A 81 15.06 -13.59 -13.06
CA ALA A 81 13.88 -14.26 -12.51
C ALA A 81 12.81 -14.44 -13.60
N LEU A 82 12.44 -13.37 -14.30
CA LEU A 82 11.49 -13.43 -15.41
C LEU A 82 11.91 -14.44 -16.48
N HIS A 83 13.16 -14.38 -16.96
CA HIS A 83 13.66 -15.34 -17.95
C HIS A 83 13.60 -16.80 -17.44
N SER A 84 13.96 -17.03 -16.17
CA SER A 84 13.95 -18.37 -15.59
C SER A 84 12.53 -18.90 -15.41
N PHE A 85 11.61 -18.10 -14.93
CA PHE A 85 10.20 -18.46 -14.81
C PHE A 85 9.56 -18.70 -16.19
N ARG A 86 9.83 -17.84 -17.16
CA ARG A 86 9.34 -18.02 -18.53
C ARG A 86 9.88 -19.31 -19.16
N PHE A 87 11.17 -19.57 -19.05
CA PHE A 87 11.77 -20.80 -19.56
C PHE A 87 11.17 -22.03 -18.86
N GLY A 88 11.02 -22.00 -17.52
CA GLY A 88 10.35 -23.06 -16.78
C GLY A 88 8.89 -23.26 -17.21
N TRP A 89 8.15 -22.17 -17.41
CA TRP A 89 6.77 -22.20 -17.93
C TRP A 89 6.70 -22.84 -19.33
N GLU A 90 7.58 -22.44 -20.23
CA GLU A 90 7.61 -22.98 -21.60
C GLU A 90 7.97 -24.49 -21.60
N ASP A 91 8.87 -24.94 -20.72
CA ASP A 91 9.29 -26.35 -20.63
C ASP A 91 8.24 -27.27 -19.98
N LEU A 92 7.25 -26.73 -19.24
CA LEU A 92 6.19 -27.55 -18.67
C LEU A 92 5.48 -28.38 -19.74
N LYS A 93 5.39 -29.68 -19.52
CA LYS A 93 4.77 -30.64 -20.46
C LYS A 93 3.26 -30.82 -20.23
N ALA A 94 2.70 -30.11 -19.23
CA ALA A 94 1.26 -30.11 -18.97
C ALA A 94 0.50 -29.46 -20.13
N SER A 95 -0.64 -30.03 -20.50
CA SER A 95 -1.55 -29.45 -21.51
C SER A 95 -2.18 -28.15 -21.02
N ASP A 96 -2.46 -28.09 -19.72
CA ASP A 96 -2.88 -26.90 -19.00
C ASP A 96 -1.82 -26.57 -17.92
N LYS A 97 -0.99 -25.60 -18.25
CA LYS A 97 0.13 -25.16 -17.39
C LYS A 97 -0.36 -24.41 -16.16
N ALA A 98 -1.44 -23.66 -16.29
CA ALA A 98 -2.04 -22.91 -15.20
C ALA A 98 -2.55 -23.86 -14.12
N SER A 99 -3.42 -24.79 -14.50
CA SER A 99 -3.94 -25.82 -13.59
C SER A 99 -2.82 -26.65 -12.94
N TYR A 100 -1.78 -27.00 -13.70
CA TYR A 100 -0.65 -27.73 -13.14
C TYR A 100 0.07 -26.96 -12.04
N LEU A 101 0.40 -25.68 -12.28
CA LEU A 101 1.09 -24.88 -11.30
C LEU A 101 0.21 -24.52 -10.10
N GLN A 102 -1.08 -24.24 -10.32
CA GLN A 102 -2.03 -24.03 -9.22
C GLN A 102 -2.17 -25.27 -8.35
N GLN A 103 -2.27 -26.45 -8.96
CA GLN A 103 -2.26 -27.71 -8.21
C GLN A 103 -1.00 -27.82 -7.34
N LYS A 104 0.20 -27.59 -7.90
CA LYS A 104 1.47 -27.76 -7.18
C LYS A 104 1.71 -26.73 -6.09
N TYR A 105 1.37 -25.46 -6.33
CA TYR A 105 1.72 -24.36 -5.43
C TYR A 105 0.56 -23.87 -4.55
N ILE A 106 -0.69 -24.26 -4.85
CA ILE A 106 -1.87 -23.89 -4.06
C ILE A 106 -2.48 -25.14 -3.41
N GLU A 107 -2.91 -26.13 -4.22
CA GLU A 107 -3.69 -27.27 -3.70
C GLU A 107 -2.81 -28.28 -2.91
N GLU A 108 -1.69 -28.72 -3.49
CA GLU A 108 -0.75 -29.67 -2.86
C GLU A 108 0.19 -28.98 -1.83
N ASN A 109 0.19 -27.68 -1.75
CA ASN A 109 0.97 -26.94 -0.79
C ASN A 109 0.37 -27.10 0.62
N GLU A 110 1.13 -27.69 1.55
CA GLU A 110 0.69 -28.02 2.91
C GLU A 110 0.44 -26.77 3.80
N HIS A 111 0.99 -25.62 3.43
CA HIS A 111 0.74 -24.38 4.16
C HIS A 111 -0.72 -23.92 4.02
N PRO A 112 -1.32 -23.36 5.07
CA PRO A 112 -2.71 -22.91 5.02
C PRO A 112 -2.91 -21.74 4.03
N LEU A 113 -4.16 -21.49 3.66
CA LEU A 113 -4.54 -20.31 2.88
C LEU A 113 -4.02 -19.04 3.56
N GLY A 114 -3.47 -18.11 2.78
CA GLY A 114 -2.79 -16.91 3.29
C GLY A 114 -1.34 -17.13 3.74
N SER A 115 -0.84 -18.39 3.70
CA SER A 115 0.55 -18.74 4.03
C SER A 115 1.23 -19.58 2.93
N LYS A 116 0.64 -19.66 1.73
CA LYS A 116 1.17 -20.42 0.60
C LYS A 116 2.56 -19.95 0.15
N HIS A 117 2.89 -18.69 0.42
CA HIS A 117 4.19 -18.08 0.17
C HIS A 117 5.36 -18.69 0.99
N LEU A 118 5.08 -19.55 1.96
CA LEU A 118 6.14 -20.24 2.72
C LEU A 118 6.75 -21.44 1.97
N LEU A 119 6.13 -21.87 0.87
CA LEU A 119 6.65 -22.96 0.04
C LEU A 119 7.72 -22.45 -0.93
N ASP A 120 8.97 -22.87 -0.75
CA ASP A 120 10.08 -22.48 -1.64
C ASP A 120 10.10 -23.27 -2.94
N THR A 121 9.67 -24.55 -2.93
CA THR A 121 9.60 -25.42 -4.10
C THR A 121 8.55 -26.52 -3.93
N SER A 122 7.92 -26.92 -5.03
CA SER A 122 7.00 -28.08 -5.03
C SER A 122 7.68 -29.44 -5.14
N ASP A 123 9.01 -29.48 -5.27
CA ASP A 123 9.84 -30.69 -5.44
C ASP A 123 9.39 -31.62 -6.58
N ASP A 124 8.74 -31.06 -7.62
CA ASP A 124 8.23 -31.79 -8.78
C ASP A 124 9.30 -32.04 -9.88
N GLY A 125 10.53 -31.58 -9.63
CA GLY A 125 11.68 -31.76 -10.54
C GLY A 125 11.61 -30.90 -11.80
N THR A 126 10.65 -29.96 -11.92
CA THR A 126 10.54 -29.08 -13.08
C THR A 126 11.54 -27.92 -13.05
N ILE A 127 11.84 -27.38 -14.24
CA ILE A 127 12.68 -26.18 -14.35
C ILE A 127 11.98 -24.98 -13.68
N TYR A 128 10.64 -24.94 -13.73
CA TYR A 128 9.88 -23.90 -13.05
C TYR A 128 10.10 -23.92 -11.54
N SER A 129 10.02 -25.10 -10.91
CA SER A 129 10.23 -25.27 -9.47
C SER A 129 11.69 -25.00 -9.05
N ALA A 130 12.66 -25.31 -9.91
CA ALA A 130 14.06 -24.90 -9.69
C ALA A 130 14.23 -23.37 -9.73
N ALA A 131 13.56 -22.68 -10.65
CA ALA A 131 13.53 -21.21 -10.69
C ALA A 131 12.84 -20.64 -9.44
N HIS A 132 11.72 -21.26 -9.02
CA HIS A 132 10.98 -20.82 -7.82
C HIS A 132 11.86 -20.94 -6.57
N ALA A 133 12.51 -22.09 -6.34
CA ALA A 133 13.43 -22.29 -5.22
C ALA A 133 14.56 -21.23 -5.17
N LYS A 134 15.03 -20.81 -6.34
CA LYS A 134 16.13 -19.83 -6.45
C LYS A 134 15.68 -18.40 -6.13
N PHE A 135 14.54 -17.97 -6.66
CA PHE A 135 14.14 -16.56 -6.65
C PHE A 135 13.11 -16.23 -5.58
N HIS A 136 12.24 -17.16 -5.23
CA HIS A 136 11.13 -16.93 -4.30
C HIS A 136 11.58 -16.46 -2.90
N PRO A 137 12.62 -17.00 -2.26
CA PRO A 137 13.06 -16.54 -0.93
C PRO A 137 13.42 -15.05 -0.89
N TRP A 138 13.97 -14.52 -1.99
CA TRP A 138 14.30 -13.11 -2.09
C TRP A 138 13.05 -12.23 -2.26
N PHE A 139 12.12 -12.62 -3.14
CA PHE A 139 10.86 -11.88 -3.33
C PHE A 139 10.01 -11.90 -2.05
N ARG A 140 9.91 -13.04 -1.38
CA ARG A 140 9.24 -13.16 -0.09
C ARG A 140 9.85 -12.21 0.94
N LYS A 141 11.17 -12.19 1.06
CA LYS A 141 11.86 -11.29 1.98
C LYS A 141 11.62 -9.82 1.64
N LEU A 142 11.63 -9.44 0.36
CA LEU A 142 11.32 -8.08 -0.08
C LEU A 142 9.90 -7.69 0.32
N LEU A 143 8.92 -8.53 0.02
CA LEU A 143 7.53 -8.35 0.38
C LEU A 143 7.35 -8.15 1.89
N GLU A 144 7.90 -9.05 2.72
CA GLU A 144 7.80 -9.00 4.18
C GLU A 144 8.45 -7.74 4.78
N GLN A 145 9.62 -7.33 4.26
CA GLN A 145 10.33 -6.15 4.76
C GLN A 145 9.66 -4.83 4.36
N ARG A 146 8.95 -4.81 3.24
CA ARG A 146 8.28 -3.64 2.70
C ARG A 146 6.77 -3.62 3.02
N GLU A 147 6.27 -4.71 3.61
CA GLU A 147 4.85 -4.90 3.94
C GLU A 147 3.94 -4.77 2.70
N TYR A 148 4.42 -5.26 1.53
CA TYR A 148 3.61 -5.30 0.31
C TYR A 148 2.57 -6.40 0.41
N TYR A 149 1.42 -6.18 -0.27
CA TYR A 149 0.37 -7.19 -0.33
C TYR A 149 0.81 -8.39 -1.17
N ASP A 150 1.31 -8.16 -2.38
CA ASP A 150 1.90 -9.20 -3.24
C ASP A 150 2.94 -8.57 -4.19
N ILE A 151 3.69 -9.43 -4.90
CA ILE A 151 4.61 -9.05 -5.98
C ILE A 151 4.34 -9.98 -7.16
N PHE A 152 4.07 -9.40 -8.33
CA PHE A 152 3.69 -10.11 -9.54
C PHE A 152 4.74 -9.94 -10.65
N ILE A 153 5.01 -11.03 -11.39
CA ILE A 153 5.84 -10.99 -12.60
C ILE A 153 5.05 -11.57 -13.76
N PHE A 154 4.85 -10.75 -14.79
CA PHE A 154 4.18 -11.13 -16.03
C PHE A 154 5.18 -11.20 -17.17
N ASP A 155 4.97 -12.12 -18.11
CA ASP A 155 5.67 -12.12 -19.39
C ASP A 155 5.04 -11.14 -20.40
N GLU A 156 5.66 -11.02 -21.59
CA GLU A 156 5.20 -10.17 -22.67
C GLU A 156 3.88 -10.63 -23.32
N ARG A 157 3.41 -11.84 -22.98
CA ARG A 157 2.16 -12.44 -23.47
C ARG A 157 1.00 -12.30 -22.49
N GLY A 158 1.27 -11.78 -21.28
CA GLY A 158 0.27 -11.59 -20.25
C GLY A 158 0.09 -12.78 -19.32
N ASN A 159 0.95 -13.77 -19.40
CA ASN A 159 0.94 -14.85 -18.42
C ASN A 159 1.49 -14.34 -17.08
N LEU A 160 0.75 -14.52 -16.01
CA LEU A 160 1.22 -14.27 -14.65
C LEU A 160 2.14 -15.43 -14.23
N LEU A 161 3.43 -15.26 -14.51
CA LEU A 161 4.41 -16.32 -14.29
C LEU A 161 4.74 -16.52 -12.81
N TYR A 162 4.60 -15.50 -11.97
CA TYR A 162 4.98 -15.55 -10.59
C TYR A 162 4.17 -14.57 -9.73
N THR A 163 3.74 -15.01 -8.55
CA THR A 163 3.32 -14.19 -7.42
C THR A 163 3.98 -14.69 -6.14
N VAL A 164 4.04 -13.88 -5.09
CA VAL A 164 4.54 -14.34 -3.79
C VAL A 164 3.47 -15.18 -3.09
N TYR A 165 2.23 -14.69 -2.97
CA TYR A 165 1.18 -15.33 -2.15
C TYR A 165 0.47 -16.51 -2.80
N LYS A 166 0.50 -16.65 -4.14
CA LYS A 166 -0.16 -17.75 -4.87
C LYS A 166 -1.68 -17.76 -4.63
N GLU A 167 -2.35 -16.67 -4.99
CA GLU A 167 -3.81 -16.58 -4.98
C GLU A 167 -4.42 -17.16 -6.29
N LEU A 168 -5.73 -17.01 -6.49
CA LEU A 168 -6.47 -17.63 -7.60
C LEU A 168 -6.04 -17.15 -8.99
N ASP A 169 -5.42 -15.97 -9.08
CA ASP A 169 -4.86 -15.40 -10.31
C ASP A 169 -3.51 -16.00 -10.72
N PHE A 170 -2.83 -16.67 -9.79
CA PHE A 170 -1.52 -17.27 -10.06
C PHE A 170 -1.57 -18.20 -11.28
N ALA A 171 -0.60 -18.05 -12.15
CA ALA A 171 -0.44 -18.83 -13.39
C ALA A 171 -1.55 -18.60 -14.44
N THR A 172 -2.41 -17.58 -14.29
CA THR A 172 -3.44 -17.25 -15.30
C THR A 172 -2.93 -16.21 -16.31
N ASN A 173 -3.70 -16.01 -17.40
CA ASN A 173 -3.38 -15.01 -18.40
C ASN A 173 -4.25 -13.75 -18.25
N MET A 174 -3.64 -12.55 -18.36
CA MET A 174 -4.32 -11.27 -18.16
C MET A 174 -5.04 -10.75 -19.41
N TYR A 175 -4.92 -11.41 -20.57
CA TYR A 175 -5.65 -11.04 -21.78
C TYR A 175 -6.95 -11.81 -21.95
N ASP A 176 -6.90 -13.12 -21.80
CA ASP A 176 -8.00 -14.05 -22.14
C ASP A 176 -8.38 -14.98 -20.99
N GLY A 177 -7.66 -14.92 -19.87
CA GLY A 177 -7.94 -15.71 -18.68
C GLY A 177 -9.16 -15.22 -17.88
N GLU A 178 -9.49 -15.93 -16.83
CA GLU A 178 -10.64 -15.66 -15.94
C GLU A 178 -10.60 -14.24 -15.36
N TRP A 179 -9.41 -13.73 -15.05
CA TRP A 179 -9.21 -12.46 -14.36
C TRP A 179 -8.90 -11.27 -15.29
N LYS A 180 -9.15 -11.41 -16.59
CA LYS A 180 -8.86 -10.39 -17.62
C LYS A 180 -9.55 -9.03 -17.41
N ASP A 181 -10.66 -9.00 -16.67
CA ASP A 181 -11.44 -7.79 -16.42
C ASP A 181 -11.11 -7.12 -15.09
N THR A 182 -10.06 -7.60 -14.39
CA THR A 182 -9.58 -7.02 -13.12
C THR A 182 -8.66 -5.81 -13.35
N ASP A 183 -8.48 -5.00 -12.28
CA ASP A 183 -7.55 -3.87 -12.35
C ASP A 183 -6.08 -4.32 -12.42
N LEU A 184 -5.71 -5.51 -11.96
CA LEU A 184 -4.38 -6.09 -12.20
C LEU A 184 -4.17 -6.36 -13.71
N ALA A 185 -5.17 -6.89 -14.41
CA ALA A 185 -5.11 -7.07 -15.86
C ALA A 185 -5.12 -5.74 -16.62
N ASN A 186 -5.87 -4.74 -16.14
CA ASN A 186 -5.84 -3.38 -16.69
C ASN A 186 -4.44 -2.75 -16.51
N LEU A 187 -3.82 -2.93 -15.34
CA LEU A 187 -2.45 -2.49 -15.08
C LEU A 187 -1.45 -3.10 -16.06
N TYR A 188 -1.51 -4.44 -16.23
CA TYR A 188 -0.63 -5.14 -17.17
C TYR A 188 -0.76 -4.55 -18.58
N ARG A 189 -2.00 -4.37 -19.07
CA ARG A 189 -2.25 -3.76 -20.41
C ARG A 189 -1.70 -2.33 -20.51
N ALA A 190 -1.96 -1.49 -19.51
CA ALA A 190 -1.50 -0.10 -19.50
C ALA A 190 0.03 0.01 -19.55
N VAL A 191 0.76 -0.86 -18.82
CA VAL A 191 2.22 -0.90 -18.86
C VAL A 191 2.73 -1.44 -20.20
N LYS A 192 2.11 -2.50 -20.74
CA LYS A 192 2.52 -3.10 -22.01
C LYS A 192 2.26 -2.17 -23.20
N ASP A 193 1.14 -1.46 -23.22
CA ASP A 193 0.77 -0.56 -24.32
C ASP A 193 1.69 0.68 -24.40
N ASN A 194 2.32 1.05 -23.29
CA ASN A 194 3.29 2.13 -23.23
C ASN A 194 4.49 1.79 -22.31
N PRO A 195 5.38 0.88 -22.75
CA PRO A 195 6.46 0.35 -21.92
C PRO A 195 7.67 1.32 -21.87
N VAL A 196 7.47 2.48 -21.27
CA VAL A 196 8.52 3.51 -21.14
C VAL A 196 9.34 3.26 -19.87
N LYS A 197 10.67 3.30 -20.00
CA LYS A 197 11.57 3.18 -18.86
C LYS A 197 11.27 4.25 -17.81
N ASP A 198 11.36 3.87 -16.53
CA ASP A 198 11.11 4.73 -15.36
C ASP A 198 9.67 5.29 -15.28
N GLN A 199 8.75 4.77 -16.09
CA GLN A 199 7.32 5.06 -16.00
C GLN A 199 6.59 3.92 -15.30
N LEU A 200 5.57 4.28 -14.51
CA LEU A 200 4.70 3.32 -13.84
C LEU A 200 3.24 3.62 -14.14
N SER A 201 2.40 2.58 -14.03
CA SER A 201 0.95 2.70 -14.02
C SER A 201 0.43 2.38 -12.62
N PHE A 202 -0.66 3.05 -12.24
CA PHE A 202 -1.29 2.88 -10.92
C PHE A 202 -2.80 2.72 -11.08
N PHE A 203 -3.37 1.78 -10.33
CA PHE A 203 -4.81 1.54 -10.21
C PHE A 203 -5.17 1.53 -8.73
N ASP A 204 -6.13 2.37 -8.35
CA ASP A 204 -6.52 2.61 -6.96
C ASP A 204 -7.34 1.45 -6.38
N PHE A 205 -7.55 1.48 -5.08
CA PHE A 205 -8.21 0.42 -4.32
C PHE A 205 -9.62 0.09 -4.85
N LYS A 206 -9.81 -1.17 -5.22
CA LYS A 206 -11.11 -1.78 -5.53
C LYS A 206 -11.17 -3.20 -5.02
N PRO A 207 -12.38 -3.76 -4.80
CA PRO A 207 -12.51 -5.18 -4.47
C PRO A 207 -11.82 -6.06 -5.53
N TYR A 208 -10.92 -6.95 -5.08
CA TYR A 208 -10.16 -7.84 -5.94
C TYR A 208 -10.64 -9.29 -5.77
N ALA A 209 -11.28 -9.83 -6.80
CA ALA A 209 -11.93 -11.12 -6.73
C ALA A 209 -10.97 -12.29 -6.44
N PRO A 210 -9.74 -12.38 -7.03
CA PRO A 210 -8.78 -13.41 -6.70
C PRO A 210 -8.40 -13.48 -5.22
N SER A 211 -8.43 -12.34 -4.52
CA SER A 211 -8.22 -12.21 -3.08
C SER A 211 -9.54 -12.21 -2.29
N HIS A 212 -10.54 -12.95 -2.74
CA HIS A 212 -11.87 -13.05 -2.09
C HIS A 212 -12.57 -11.70 -1.85
N GLY A 213 -12.32 -10.71 -2.71
CA GLY A 213 -12.92 -9.38 -2.65
C GLY A 213 -12.25 -8.40 -1.68
N VAL A 214 -11.11 -8.74 -1.11
CA VAL A 214 -10.30 -7.79 -0.34
C VAL A 214 -9.88 -6.65 -1.25
N PRO A 215 -10.05 -5.37 -0.85
CA PRO A 215 -9.62 -4.23 -1.67
C PRO A 215 -8.11 -4.25 -1.90
N ALA A 216 -7.69 -4.13 -3.16
CA ALA A 216 -6.30 -4.03 -3.56
C ALA A 216 -6.09 -2.84 -4.52
N ALA A 217 -4.95 -2.17 -4.38
CA ALA A 217 -4.43 -1.20 -5.33
C ALA A 217 -3.20 -1.79 -6.00
N PHE A 218 -2.97 -1.45 -7.25
CA PHE A 218 -1.88 -2.02 -8.02
C PHE A 218 -0.99 -0.93 -8.60
N VAL A 219 0.31 -1.15 -8.57
CA VAL A 219 1.32 -0.34 -9.23
C VAL A 219 2.24 -1.24 -10.03
N GLY A 220 2.56 -0.88 -11.26
CA GLY A 220 3.39 -1.71 -12.13
C GLY A 220 4.30 -0.90 -13.03
N ALA A 221 5.44 -1.50 -13.38
CA ALA A 221 6.44 -0.94 -14.26
C ALA A 221 6.88 -1.97 -15.32
N PRO A 222 7.33 -1.53 -16.52
CA PRO A 222 7.86 -2.44 -17.51
C PRO A 222 9.21 -3.01 -17.08
N ILE A 223 9.38 -4.31 -17.30
CA ILE A 223 10.70 -4.94 -17.28
C ILE A 223 11.23 -4.87 -18.72
N LEU A 224 12.35 -4.17 -18.88
CA LEU A 224 13.02 -4.04 -20.18
C LEU A 224 14.30 -4.87 -20.17
N ASP A 225 14.63 -5.46 -21.33
CA ASP A 225 15.91 -6.13 -21.52
C ASP A 225 17.04 -5.09 -21.70
N GLN A 226 18.26 -5.56 -21.82
CA GLN A 226 19.47 -4.70 -21.93
C GLN A 226 19.46 -3.84 -23.21
N ASP A 227 18.77 -4.28 -24.26
CA ASP A 227 18.58 -3.54 -25.51
C ASP A 227 17.38 -2.58 -25.48
N GLY A 228 16.64 -2.51 -24.34
CA GLY A 228 15.45 -1.70 -24.17
C GLY A 228 14.15 -2.36 -24.67
N SER A 229 14.18 -3.60 -25.13
CA SER A 229 12.97 -4.33 -25.54
C SER A 229 12.11 -4.68 -24.32
N PHE A 230 10.78 -4.57 -24.49
CA PHE A 230 9.82 -4.98 -23.45
C PHE A 230 9.80 -6.52 -23.33
N ILE A 231 10.04 -7.01 -22.13
CA ILE A 231 10.04 -8.46 -21.81
C ILE A 231 9.00 -8.88 -20.80
N GLY A 232 8.37 -7.93 -20.09
CA GLY A 232 7.35 -8.24 -19.09
C GLY A 232 7.00 -7.07 -18.20
N VAL A 233 6.23 -7.34 -17.15
CA VAL A 233 5.79 -6.36 -16.14
C VAL A 233 6.14 -6.87 -14.75
N LEU A 234 6.65 -5.98 -13.89
CA LEU A 234 6.71 -6.12 -12.45
C LEU A 234 5.60 -5.28 -11.84
N ALA A 235 4.82 -5.86 -10.92
CA ALA A 235 3.77 -5.17 -10.20
C ALA A 235 3.80 -5.55 -8.72
#